data_fc90c528041725d39960e217bb5791a2
#
_entry.id   fc90c528041725d39960e217bb5791a2
#
_cell.length_a   1.000
_cell.length_b   1.000
_cell.length_c   1.000
_cell.angle_alpha   90.00
_cell.angle_beta   90.00
_cell.angle_gamma   90.00
#
_symmetry.space_group_name_H-M   'P 1'
#
loop_
_entity.id
_entity.type
_entity.pdbx_description
1 polymer ?
#
loop_
_entity_poly.entity_id
_entity_poly.type
_entity_poly.pdbx_seq_one_letter_code
_entity_poly.pdbx_strand_id
1 'polypeptide(L)'
;MVTVIYEYDVPVEKQAEYVQATKEKIKPFWESIGCNAYDIWQVAESETRFIKTMLFEDMSAMKETVAKKEADPFKELWYKFADNVSRKICAKKT
;
A
#
# COMPACT_ATOMS: atom_id res chain seq x y z
N MET A 1 0.91 9.14 14.95
CA MET A 1 1.12 8.37 13.71
C MET A 1 0.03 7.33 13.54
N VAL A 2 -0.44 7.16 12.33
CA VAL A 2 -1.34 6.07 11.97
C VAL A 2 -0.74 5.29 10.81
N THR A 3 -1.01 3.99 10.79
CA THR A 3 -0.57 3.10 9.73
C THR A 3 -1.80 2.42 9.14
N VAL A 4 -1.96 2.51 7.81
CA VAL A 4 -2.97 1.73 7.10
C VAL A 4 -2.30 0.44 6.67
N ILE A 5 -2.89 -0.68 7.05
CA ILE A 5 -2.35 -2.01 6.76
C ILE A 5 -3.32 -2.74 5.85
N TYR A 6 -2.83 -3.15 4.68
CA TYR A 6 -3.57 -3.99 3.76
C TYR A 6 -2.93 -5.37 3.73
N GLU A 7 -3.76 -6.40 3.71
CA GLU A 7 -3.31 -7.76 3.45
C GLU A 7 -4.06 -8.29 2.23
N TYR A 8 -3.35 -8.93 1.32
CA TYR A 8 -3.88 -9.30 0.01
C TYR A 8 -3.05 -10.40 -0.62
N ASP A 9 -3.56 -10.98 -1.71
CA ASP A 9 -2.83 -11.96 -2.49
C ASP A 9 -2.33 -11.34 -3.79
N VAL A 10 -1.13 -11.73 -4.22
CA VAL A 10 -0.60 -11.43 -5.55
C VAL A 10 -0.21 -12.77 -6.18
N PRO A 11 -0.77 -13.13 -7.34
CA PRO A 11 -0.39 -14.37 -8.02
C PRO A 11 1.11 -14.45 -8.26
N VAL A 12 1.68 -15.63 -8.10
CA VAL A 12 3.15 -15.82 -8.19
C VAL A 12 3.71 -15.24 -9.49
N GLU A 13 3.05 -15.47 -10.61
CA GLU A 13 3.50 -15.01 -11.93
C GLU A 13 3.47 -13.49 -12.10
N LYS A 14 2.80 -12.77 -11.20
CA LYS A 14 2.72 -11.30 -11.25
C LYS A 14 3.61 -10.61 -10.22
N GLN A 15 4.24 -11.35 -9.33
CA GLN A 15 4.95 -10.76 -8.19
C GLN A 15 6.15 -9.93 -8.59
N ALA A 16 6.96 -10.39 -9.53
CA ALA A 16 8.12 -9.63 -10.00
C ALA A 16 7.70 -8.29 -10.60
N GLU A 17 6.67 -8.29 -11.44
CA GLU A 17 6.11 -7.07 -12.03
C GLU A 17 5.53 -6.14 -10.94
N TYR A 18 4.83 -6.71 -9.97
CA TYR A 18 4.26 -5.95 -8.86
C TYR A 18 5.34 -5.24 -8.04
N VAL A 19 6.41 -5.94 -7.67
CA VAL A 19 7.51 -5.35 -6.91
C VAL A 19 8.15 -4.22 -7.72
N GLN A 20 8.37 -4.43 -9.02
CA GLN A 20 8.97 -3.42 -9.88
C GLN A 20 8.06 -2.19 -10.03
N ALA A 21 6.77 -2.39 -10.27
CA ALA A 21 5.80 -1.29 -10.36
C ALA A 21 5.72 -0.50 -9.04
N THR A 22 5.81 -1.19 -7.91
CA THR A 22 5.82 -0.54 -6.61
C THR A 22 7.05 0.35 -6.44
N LYS A 23 8.23 -0.17 -6.73
CA LYS A 23 9.48 0.58 -6.61
C LYS A 23 9.52 1.81 -7.52
N GLU A 24 9.09 1.67 -8.75
CA GLU A 24 9.25 2.70 -9.77
C GLU A 24 8.12 3.72 -9.79
N LYS A 25 6.90 3.34 -9.42
CA LYS A 25 5.71 4.18 -9.61
C LYS A 25 4.90 4.38 -8.35
N ILE A 26 4.49 3.31 -7.68
CA ILE A 26 3.49 3.38 -6.62
C ILE A 26 4.06 4.01 -5.34
N LYS A 27 5.16 3.47 -4.84
CA LYS A 27 5.81 3.99 -3.62
C LYS A 27 6.26 5.44 -3.78
N PRO A 28 7.01 5.83 -4.84
CA PRO A 28 7.42 7.22 -5.00
C PRO A 28 6.26 8.20 -5.09
N PHE A 29 5.16 7.80 -5.75
CA PHE A 29 3.99 8.65 -5.86
C PHE A 29 3.39 8.93 -4.49
N TRP A 30 3.05 7.88 -3.73
CA TRP A 30 2.40 8.05 -2.43
C TRP A 30 3.29 8.84 -1.46
N GLU A 31 4.59 8.58 -1.46
CA GLU A 31 5.52 9.29 -0.58
C GLU A 31 5.69 10.76 -0.99
N SER A 32 5.40 11.11 -2.24
CA SER A 32 5.47 12.49 -2.71
C SER A 32 4.24 13.34 -2.33
N ILE A 33 3.11 12.72 -2.00
CA ILE A 33 1.86 13.45 -1.77
C ILE A 33 1.35 13.41 -0.31
N GLY A 34 2.10 12.83 0.61
CA GLY A 34 1.75 12.88 2.03
C GLY A 34 1.83 11.57 2.79
N CYS A 35 2.17 10.46 2.14
CA CYS A 35 2.48 9.22 2.84
C CYS A 35 3.92 9.27 3.33
N ASN A 36 4.14 9.11 4.64
CA ASN A 36 5.49 9.21 5.20
C ASN A 36 6.36 8.01 4.87
N ALA A 37 5.76 6.83 4.75
CA ALA A 37 6.46 5.62 4.34
C ALA A 37 5.46 4.66 3.70
N TYR A 38 5.82 4.14 2.54
CA TYR A 38 5.03 3.15 1.81
C TYR A 38 5.90 1.91 1.62
N ASP A 39 5.49 0.79 2.18
CA ASP A 39 6.26 -0.45 2.12
C ASP A 39 5.38 -1.64 1.79
N ILE A 40 5.96 -2.62 1.12
CA ILE A 40 5.31 -3.90 0.86
C ILE A 40 6.16 -5.02 1.43
N TRP A 41 5.49 -6.07 1.92
CA TRP A 41 6.10 -7.21 2.57
C TRP A 41 5.43 -8.48 2.04
N GLN A 42 6.18 -9.52 1.81
CA GLN A 42 5.60 -10.83 1.55
C GLN A 42 5.56 -11.61 2.87
N VAL A 43 4.43 -12.26 3.15
CA VAL A 43 4.31 -13.13 4.32
C VAL A 43 5.23 -14.33 4.12
N ALA A 44 6.17 -14.55 5.04
CA ALA A 44 7.29 -15.47 4.84
C ALA A 44 6.89 -16.92 4.54
N GLU A 45 5.74 -17.37 5.07
CA GLU A 45 5.28 -18.74 4.90
C GLU A 45 4.21 -18.89 3.82
N SER A 46 4.00 -17.86 3.02
CA SER A 46 3.00 -17.86 1.95
C SER A 46 3.64 -17.58 0.59
N GLU A 47 3.15 -18.22 -0.45
CA GLU A 47 3.57 -17.93 -1.81
C GLU A 47 2.89 -16.70 -2.38
N THR A 48 1.68 -16.35 -1.90
CA THR A 48 0.86 -15.29 -2.49
C THR A 48 0.53 -14.13 -1.57
N ARG A 49 0.60 -14.30 -0.24
CA ARG A 49 0.17 -13.26 0.71
C ARG A 49 1.19 -12.15 0.85
N PHE A 50 0.71 -10.93 0.68
CA PHE A 50 1.49 -9.71 0.87
C PHE A 50 0.81 -8.82 1.91
N ILE A 51 1.60 -7.93 2.49
CA ILE A 51 1.14 -6.86 3.37
C ILE A 51 1.67 -5.55 2.80
N LYS A 52 0.80 -4.55 2.75
CA LYS A 52 1.19 -3.18 2.40
C LYS A 52 0.95 -2.28 3.61
N THR A 53 1.94 -1.49 3.97
CA THR A 53 1.83 -0.51 5.06
C THR A 53 2.03 0.89 4.52
N MET A 54 1.12 1.80 4.91
CA MET A 54 1.19 3.21 4.56
C MET A 54 1.15 4.02 5.86
N LEU A 55 2.22 4.74 6.14
CA LEU A 55 2.37 5.51 7.36
C LEU A 55 1.99 6.98 7.11
N PHE A 56 1.16 7.53 8.00
CA PHE A 56 0.73 8.93 7.95
C PHE A 56 0.92 9.60 9.31
N GLU A 57 1.05 10.92 9.31
CA GLU A 57 1.22 11.70 10.52
C GLU A 57 0.05 11.52 11.50
N ASP A 58 -1.18 11.59 10.97
CA ASP A 58 -2.42 11.43 11.73
C ASP A 58 -3.56 11.01 10.80
N MET A 59 -4.75 10.82 11.37
CA MET A 59 -5.94 10.43 10.60
C MET A 59 -6.35 11.46 9.56
N SER A 60 -6.21 12.75 9.89
CA SER A 60 -6.56 13.83 8.96
C SER A 60 -5.66 13.81 7.73
N ALA A 61 -4.36 13.69 7.93
CA ALA A 61 -3.39 13.58 6.84
C ALA A 61 -3.67 12.36 5.95
N MET A 62 -4.00 11.23 6.58
CA MET A 62 -4.35 10.00 5.86
C MET A 62 -5.57 10.22 4.97
N LYS A 63 -6.65 10.76 5.52
CA LYS A 63 -7.89 11.01 4.79
C LYS A 63 -7.69 11.96 3.61
N GLU A 64 -6.95 13.05 3.83
CA GLU A 64 -6.65 14.02 2.78
C GLU A 64 -5.85 13.39 1.64
N THR A 65 -4.81 12.64 1.98
CA THR A 65 -3.91 12.03 0.99
C THR A 65 -4.65 10.99 0.16
N VAL A 66 -5.40 10.09 0.82
CA VAL A 66 -6.12 9.00 0.12
C VAL A 66 -7.25 9.53 -0.76
N ALA A 67 -7.81 10.70 -0.43
CA ALA A 67 -8.90 11.30 -1.18
C ALA A 67 -8.45 12.07 -2.43
N LYS A 68 -7.15 12.30 -2.62
CA LYS A 68 -6.65 13.06 -3.77
C LYS A 68 -6.95 12.32 -5.08
N LYS A 69 -7.49 13.05 -6.05
CA LYS A 69 -7.85 12.48 -7.36
C LYS A 69 -6.64 11.97 -8.14
N GLU A 70 -5.50 12.61 -7.99
CA GLU A 70 -4.25 12.19 -8.62
C GLU A 70 -3.79 10.82 -8.17
N ALA A 71 -4.31 10.32 -7.04
CA ALA A 71 -4.03 8.98 -6.55
C ALA A 71 -4.82 7.87 -7.27
N ASP A 72 -5.92 8.22 -7.95
CA ASP A 72 -6.80 7.22 -8.56
C ASP A 72 -6.10 6.28 -9.54
N PRO A 73 -5.24 6.75 -10.48
CA PRO A 73 -4.53 5.83 -11.37
C PRO A 73 -3.61 4.85 -10.63
N PHE A 74 -3.04 5.28 -9.50
CA PHE A 74 -2.14 4.44 -8.70
C PHE A 74 -2.90 3.41 -7.89
N LYS A 75 -4.11 3.75 -7.42
CA LYS A 75 -5.02 2.79 -6.79
C LYS A 75 -5.44 1.72 -7.79
N GLU A 76 -5.81 2.13 -9.00
CA GLU A 76 -6.18 1.21 -10.08
C GLU A 76 -5.04 0.28 -10.45
N LEU A 77 -3.82 0.82 -10.57
CA LEU A 77 -2.64 0.04 -10.87
C LEU A 77 -2.40 -1.04 -9.79
N TRP A 78 -2.53 -0.67 -8.52
CA TRP A 78 -2.38 -1.61 -7.42
C TRP A 78 -3.42 -2.72 -7.48
N TYR A 79 -4.68 -2.38 -7.75
CA TYR A 79 -5.76 -3.37 -7.83
C TYR A 79 -5.63 -4.34 -9.00
N LYS A 80 -4.80 -4.05 -9.98
CA LYS A 80 -4.48 -5.03 -11.04
C LYS A 80 -3.68 -6.22 -10.49
N PHE A 81 -2.99 -6.04 -9.38
CA PHE A 81 -2.16 -7.07 -8.77
C PHE A 81 -2.80 -7.71 -7.54
N ALA A 82 -3.58 -6.95 -6.79
CA ALA A 82 -4.05 -7.35 -5.46
C ALA A 82 -5.43 -8.00 -5.48
N ASP A 83 -5.53 -9.20 -4.90
CA ASP A 83 -6.78 -9.94 -4.73
C ASP A 83 -7.02 -10.21 -3.25
N ASN A 84 -8.28 -10.50 -2.89
CA ASN A 84 -8.66 -10.90 -1.52
C ASN A 84 -8.17 -9.89 -0.48
N VAL A 85 -8.46 -8.62 -0.72
CA VAL A 85 -7.94 -7.50 0.05
C VAL A 85 -8.69 -7.33 1.37
N SER A 86 -7.96 -7.25 2.48
CA SER A 86 -8.47 -6.77 3.76
C SER A 86 -7.66 -5.56 4.21
N ARG A 87 -8.26 -4.74 5.06
CA ARG A 87 -7.65 -3.46 5.46
C ARG A 87 -7.99 -3.14 6.91
N LYS A 88 -7.03 -2.55 7.61
CA LYS A 88 -7.26 -1.96 8.93
C LYS A 88 -6.38 -0.73 9.10
N ILE A 89 -6.83 0.17 9.96
CA ILE A 89 -6.10 1.39 10.33
C ILE A 89 -5.70 1.25 11.77
N CYS A 90 -4.40 1.42 12.05
CA CYS A 90 -3.85 1.28 13.39
C CYS A 90 -3.24 2.60 13.84
N ALA A 91 -3.61 3.04 15.03
CA ALA A 91 -3.01 4.22 15.66
C ALA A 91 -1.89 3.77 16.59
N LYS A 92 -0.76 4.44 16.52
CA LYS A 92 0.37 4.13 17.41
C LYS A 92 0.02 4.50 18.86
N LYS A 93 0.32 3.61 19.79
CA LYS A 93 0.02 3.79 21.23
C LYS A 93 1.27 3.99 22.10
N THR A 94 2.45 3.77 21.53
CA THR A 94 3.69 3.91 22.29
C THR A 94 4.71 4.79 21.56
#